data_c8f04f8c65315331967cb7d080abfed3
#
_entry.id   c8f04f8c65315331967cb7d080abfed3
#
_cell.length_a   1.000
_cell.length_b   1.000
_cell.length_c   1.000
_cell.angle_alpha   90.00
_cell.angle_beta   90.00
_cell.angle_gamma   90.00
#
_symmetry.space_group_name_H-M   'P 1'
#
loop_
_entity.id
_entity.type
_entity.pdbx_description
1 polymer ?
#
loop_
_entity_poly.entity_id
_entity_poly.type
_entity_poly.pdbx_seq_one_letter_code
_entity_poly.pdbx_strand_id
1 'polypeptide(L)'
;MTSFVIHYQEIALKGKNRPWFLKRLVRNLRRAVADLDVKDVKTVMGRIEMVLGPTADPAAVGERIRTVFGIANYSYAGRAPQDLDAIAKAILEDLGDRTCASFRVSAKRADKRFPMPSPQIEREVGGRIHEARGWKVDLTNPELTI
;
A
#
# COMPACT_ATOMS: atom_id res chain seq x y z
N MET A 1 9.94 -2.83 -6.48
CA MET A 1 9.24 -4.01 -5.93
C MET A 1 7.87 -3.56 -5.46
N THR A 2 6.83 -4.17 -5.97
CA THR A 2 5.44 -3.82 -5.67
C THR A 2 4.83 -4.80 -4.68
N SER A 3 3.94 -4.31 -3.84
CA SER A 3 3.29 -5.14 -2.84
C SER A 3 1.86 -4.69 -2.58
N PHE A 4 1.07 -5.57 -1.95
CA PHE A 4 -0.15 -5.19 -1.28
C PHE A 4 0.08 -5.08 0.22
N VAL A 5 -0.43 -4.01 0.80
CA VAL A 5 -0.55 -3.84 2.25
C VAL A 5 -1.96 -4.22 2.64
N ILE A 6 -2.08 -5.24 3.46
CA ILE A 6 -3.37 -5.85 3.82
C ILE A 6 -3.62 -5.63 5.31
N HIS A 7 -4.74 -5.02 5.63
CA HIS A 7 -5.22 -4.85 6.98
C HIS A 7 -6.29 -5.89 7.31
N TYR A 8 -6.19 -6.50 8.47
CA TYR A 8 -7.13 -7.51 8.93
C TYR A 8 -8.09 -6.96 10.00
N GLN A 9 -9.22 -7.63 10.17
CA GLN A 9 -10.24 -7.24 11.13
C GLN A 9 -9.78 -7.60 12.55
N GLU A 10 -9.75 -6.62 13.46
CA GLU A 10 -9.33 -6.83 14.86
C GLU A 10 -10.28 -7.69 15.67
N ILE A 11 -11.56 -7.69 15.34
CA ILE A 11 -12.62 -8.43 16.09
C ILE A 11 -12.33 -9.93 16.15
N ALA A 12 -11.73 -10.50 15.10
CA ALA A 12 -11.36 -11.90 15.04
C ALA A 12 -10.08 -12.24 15.85
N LEU A 13 -9.37 -11.23 16.38
CA LEU A 13 -8.00 -11.36 16.88
C LEU A 13 -7.82 -10.94 18.33
N LYS A 14 -8.89 -11.01 19.15
CA LYS A 14 -8.79 -10.66 20.58
C LYS A 14 -8.18 -11.81 21.38
N GLY A 15 -7.22 -11.47 22.26
CA GLY A 15 -6.66 -12.34 23.28
C GLY A 15 -5.55 -13.27 22.80
N LYS A 16 -5.42 -14.41 23.48
CA LYS A 16 -4.35 -15.39 23.24
C LYS A 16 -4.41 -16.09 21.87
N ASN A 17 -5.54 -15.98 21.17
CA ASN A 17 -5.77 -16.62 19.87
C ASN A 17 -5.25 -15.78 18.68
N ARG A 18 -4.81 -14.55 18.94
CA ARG A 18 -4.34 -13.64 17.87
C ARG A 18 -3.23 -14.24 16.99
N PRO A 19 -2.16 -14.83 17.53
CA PRO A 19 -1.11 -15.43 16.70
C PRO A 19 -1.62 -16.58 15.83
N TRP A 20 -2.53 -17.39 16.35
CA TRP A 20 -3.11 -18.51 15.63
C TRP A 20 -3.97 -18.02 14.45
N PHE A 21 -4.85 -17.04 14.68
CA PHE A 21 -5.66 -16.44 13.62
C PHE A 21 -4.79 -15.80 12.54
N LEU A 22 -3.74 -15.09 12.94
CA LEU A 22 -2.84 -14.46 12.00
C LEU A 22 -2.12 -15.47 11.12
N LYS A 23 -1.62 -16.56 11.69
CA LYS A 23 -1.01 -17.67 10.93
C LYS A 23 -1.99 -18.28 9.93
N ARG A 24 -3.23 -18.50 10.37
CA ARG A 24 -4.28 -19.04 9.51
C ARG A 24 -4.63 -18.08 8.37
N LEU A 25 -4.74 -16.80 8.66
CA LEU A 25 -5.02 -15.78 7.67
C LEU A 25 -3.91 -15.69 6.61
N VAL A 26 -2.65 -15.66 7.03
CA VAL A 26 -1.50 -15.68 6.12
C VAL A 26 -1.50 -16.95 5.26
N ARG A 27 -1.79 -18.10 5.84
CA ARG A 27 -1.90 -19.37 5.10
C ARG A 27 -3.02 -19.33 4.07
N ASN A 28 -4.17 -18.78 4.43
CA ASN A 28 -5.30 -18.64 3.51
C ASN A 28 -5.00 -17.68 2.36
N LEU A 29 -4.30 -16.59 2.64
CA LEU A 29 -3.83 -15.66 1.61
C LEU A 29 -2.84 -16.34 0.66
N ARG A 30 -1.88 -17.08 1.18
CA ARG A 30 -0.93 -17.84 0.36
C ARG A 30 -1.61 -18.84 -0.55
N ARG A 31 -2.64 -19.54 -0.05
CA ARG A 31 -3.45 -20.47 -0.86
C ARG A 31 -4.23 -19.75 -1.95
N ALA A 32 -4.83 -18.62 -1.63
CA ALA A 32 -5.64 -17.86 -2.57
C ALA A 32 -4.84 -17.36 -3.78
N VAL A 33 -3.53 -17.13 -3.62
CA VAL A 33 -2.64 -16.61 -4.65
C VAL A 33 -1.58 -17.62 -5.12
N ALA A 34 -1.75 -18.90 -4.79
CA ALA A 34 -0.73 -19.94 -5.05
C ALA A 34 -0.40 -20.11 -6.54
N ASP A 35 -1.33 -19.82 -7.44
CA ASP A 35 -1.17 -19.89 -8.89
C ASP A 35 -0.71 -18.57 -9.51
N LEU A 36 -0.50 -17.53 -8.70
CA LEU A 36 -0.07 -16.21 -9.15
C LEU A 36 1.40 -15.97 -8.76
N ASP A 37 2.05 -15.03 -9.43
CA ASP A 37 3.46 -14.69 -9.16
C ASP A 37 3.58 -13.82 -7.91
N VAL A 38 3.33 -14.42 -6.75
CA VAL A 38 3.50 -13.80 -5.43
C VAL A 38 4.75 -14.40 -4.78
N LYS A 39 5.69 -13.54 -4.40
CA LYS A 39 6.98 -13.96 -3.86
C LYS A 39 6.94 -14.23 -2.36
N ASP A 40 6.19 -13.44 -1.62
CA ASP A 40 6.12 -13.59 -0.17
C ASP A 40 4.82 -13.02 0.40
N VAL A 41 4.36 -13.60 1.50
CA VAL A 41 3.25 -13.11 2.32
C VAL A 41 3.69 -13.19 3.78
N LYS A 42 3.82 -12.05 4.42
CA LYS A 42 4.35 -11.96 5.79
C LYS A 42 3.63 -10.91 6.62
N THR A 43 3.65 -11.06 7.93
CA THR A 43 3.20 -10.05 8.88
C THR A 43 4.29 -9.03 9.14
N VAL A 44 3.93 -7.76 9.10
CA VAL A 44 4.83 -6.64 9.36
C VAL A 44 4.11 -5.60 10.19
N MET A 45 4.50 -5.43 11.44
CA MET A 45 4.00 -4.36 12.33
C MET A 45 2.47 -4.18 12.33
N GLY A 46 1.73 -5.26 12.57
CA GLY A 46 0.27 -5.21 12.69
C GLY A 46 -0.50 -5.23 11.37
N ARG A 47 0.16 -5.50 10.27
CA ARG A 47 -0.43 -5.67 8.94
C ARG A 47 0.21 -6.84 8.21
N ILE A 48 -0.37 -7.23 7.11
CA ILE A 48 0.21 -8.25 6.22
C ILE A 48 0.74 -7.55 4.97
N GLU A 49 1.94 -7.91 4.57
CA GLU A 49 2.53 -7.49 3.30
C GLU A 49 2.61 -8.68 2.36
N MET A 50 2.09 -8.50 1.16
CA MET A 50 2.15 -9.47 0.08
C MET A 50 3.02 -8.91 -1.04
N VAL A 51 4.19 -9.50 -1.23
CA VAL A 51 5.17 -9.04 -2.22
C VAL A 51 4.91 -9.71 -3.56
N LEU A 52 4.73 -8.91 -4.60
CA LEU A 52 4.46 -9.41 -5.95
C LEU A 52 5.75 -9.69 -6.71
N GLY A 53 5.71 -10.69 -7.57
CA GLY A 53 6.74 -10.96 -8.54
C GLY A 53 6.57 -10.11 -9.81
N PRO A 54 7.56 -10.14 -10.72
CA PRO A 54 7.58 -9.29 -11.91
C PRO A 54 6.47 -9.60 -12.92
N THR A 55 5.91 -10.80 -12.89
CA THR A 55 4.85 -11.21 -13.82
C THR A 55 3.46 -11.18 -13.20
N ALA A 56 3.34 -10.76 -11.93
CA ALA A 56 2.06 -10.70 -11.24
C ALA A 56 1.16 -9.62 -11.84
N ASP A 57 -0.09 -9.98 -12.08
CA ASP A 57 -1.14 -9.01 -12.39
C ASP A 57 -1.76 -8.50 -11.09
N PRO A 58 -1.58 -7.22 -10.73
CA PRO A 58 -2.13 -6.67 -9.49
C PRO A 58 -3.66 -6.79 -9.40
N ALA A 59 -4.36 -6.67 -10.51
CA ALA A 59 -5.81 -6.80 -10.53
C ALA A 59 -6.25 -8.22 -10.15
N ALA A 60 -5.60 -9.24 -10.72
CA ALA A 60 -5.89 -10.64 -10.38
C ALA A 60 -5.55 -10.96 -8.92
N VAL A 61 -4.43 -10.46 -8.42
CA VAL A 61 -4.03 -10.63 -7.01
C VAL A 61 -5.05 -9.97 -6.09
N GLY A 62 -5.46 -8.74 -6.38
CA GLY A 62 -6.48 -8.01 -5.62
C GLY A 62 -7.80 -8.76 -5.53
N GLU A 63 -8.27 -9.32 -6.64
CA GLU A 63 -9.50 -10.13 -6.65
C GLU A 63 -9.38 -11.37 -5.75
N ARG A 64 -8.22 -12.03 -5.72
CA ARG A 64 -7.97 -13.16 -4.83
C ARG A 64 -7.93 -12.75 -3.36
N ILE A 65 -7.32 -11.62 -3.02
CA ILE A 65 -7.31 -11.08 -1.66
C ILE A 65 -8.74 -10.88 -1.16
N ARG A 66 -9.64 -10.38 -2.00
CA ARG A 66 -11.04 -10.13 -1.65
C ARG A 66 -11.81 -11.39 -1.25
N THR A 67 -11.40 -12.54 -1.72
CA THR A 67 -12.07 -13.82 -1.39
C THR A 67 -11.69 -14.36 -0.01
N VAL A 68 -10.68 -13.81 0.63
CA VAL A 68 -10.17 -14.30 1.91
C VAL A 68 -10.92 -13.62 3.06
N PHE A 69 -11.52 -14.44 3.92
CA PHE A 69 -12.24 -13.96 5.10
C PHE A 69 -11.26 -13.35 6.13
N GLY A 70 -11.69 -12.27 6.78
CA GLY A 70 -10.90 -11.60 7.82
C GLY A 70 -10.11 -10.40 7.34
N ILE A 71 -10.18 -10.06 6.05
CA ILE A 71 -9.55 -8.88 5.48
C ILE A 71 -10.47 -7.66 5.67
N ALA A 72 -9.94 -6.60 6.27
CA ALA A 72 -10.65 -5.33 6.42
C ALA A 72 -10.53 -4.48 5.16
N ASN A 73 -9.31 -4.28 4.69
CA ASN A 73 -9.00 -3.57 3.44
C ASN A 73 -7.61 -3.95 2.96
N TYR A 74 -7.30 -3.57 1.74
CA TYR A 74 -5.97 -3.72 1.17
C TYR A 74 -5.68 -2.58 0.21
N SER A 75 -4.40 -2.24 0.07
CA SER A 75 -3.92 -1.19 -0.82
C SER A 75 -2.71 -1.68 -1.60
N TYR A 76 -2.68 -1.36 -2.88
CA TYR A 76 -1.50 -1.56 -3.71
C TYR A 76 -0.43 -0.55 -3.31
N ALA A 77 0.79 -0.99 -3.15
CA ALA A 77 1.88 -0.14 -2.69
C ALA A 77 3.20 -0.49 -3.39
N GLY A 78 3.91 0.54 -3.80
CA GLY A 78 5.29 0.44 -4.22
C GLY A 78 6.24 0.63 -3.04
N ARG A 79 7.51 0.34 -3.26
CA ARG A 79 8.61 0.64 -2.34
C ARG A 79 9.59 1.58 -3.01
N ALA A 80 10.12 2.51 -2.23
CA ALA A 80 11.18 3.41 -2.65
C ALA A 80 12.18 3.60 -1.52
N PRO A 81 13.44 3.96 -1.80
CA PRO A 81 14.36 4.44 -0.79
C PRO A 81 13.79 5.65 -0.04
N GLN A 82 14.28 5.88 1.17
CA GLN A 82 13.86 7.03 1.99
C GLN A 82 14.48 8.34 1.50
N ASP A 83 14.19 8.68 0.26
CA ASP A 83 14.61 9.88 -0.43
C ASP A 83 13.42 10.46 -1.21
N LEU A 84 13.19 11.77 -1.10
CA LEU A 84 12.02 12.43 -1.72
C LEU A 84 11.99 12.27 -3.25
N ASP A 85 13.14 12.38 -3.90
CA ASP A 85 13.21 12.22 -5.35
C ASP A 85 12.86 10.81 -5.78
N ALA A 86 13.39 9.81 -5.07
CA ALA A 86 13.09 8.41 -5.31
C ALA A 86 11.63 8.06 -5.03
N ILE A 87 11.07 8.61 -3.96
CA ILE A 87 9.65 8.41 -3.60
C ILE A 87 8.75 9.01 -4.67
N ALA A 88 8.97 10.25 -5.07
CA ALA A 88 8.17 10.92 -6.10
C ALA A 88 8.26 10.18 -7.46
N LYS A 89 9.44 9.73 -7.83
CA LYS A 89 9.66 8.95 -9.05
C LYS A 89 8.90 7.63 -9.01
N ALA A 90 8.98 6.89 -7.91
CA ALA A 90 8.28 5.63 -7.74
C ALA A 90 6.75 5.82 -7.81
N ILE A 91 6.22 6.87 -7.20
CA ILE A 91 4.80 7.20 -7.26
C ILE A 91 4.37 7.48 -8.70
N LEU A 92 5.12 8.30 -9.43
CA LEU A 92 4.80 8.65 -10.82
C LEU A 92 4.85 7.43 -11.73
N GLU A 93 5.80 6.53 -11.52
CA GLU A 93 5.87 5.25 -12.25
C GLU A 93 4.66 4.35 -11.94
N ASP A 94 4.28 4.24 -10.67
CA ASP A 94 3.12 3.43 -10.26
C ASP A 94 1.79 4.00 -10.76
N LEU A 95 1.67 5.32 -10.86
CA LEU A 95 0.49 5.98 -11.42
C LEU A 95 0.32 5.69 -12.91
N GLY A 96 1.42 5.46 -13.64
CA GLY A 96 1.37 5.14 -15.06
C GLY A 96 0.50 6.11 -15.86
N ASP A 97 -0.50 5.59 -16.57
CA ASP A 97 -1.44 6.38 -17.38
C ASP A 97 -2.69 6.85 -16.61
N ARG A 98 -2.73 6.61 -15.31
CA ARG A 98 -3.88 7.04 -14.49
C ARG A 98 -4.05 8.55 -14.53
N THR A 99 -5.30 8.99 -14.61
CA THR A 99 -5.69 10.39 -14.54
C THR A 99 -6.69 10.60 -13.41
N CYS A 100 -6.69 11.78 -12.82
CA CYS A 100 -7.70 12.19 -11.84
C CYS A 100 -7.92 13.70 -11.89
N ALA A 101 -9.08 14.14 -11.41
CA ALA A 101 -9.42 15.56 -11.34
C ALA A 101 -8.70 16.26 -10.18
N SER A 102 -8.54 15.56 -9.07
CA SER A 102 -7.90 16.08 -7.85
C SER A 102 -7.24 14.99 -7.05
N PHE A 103 -6.23 15.35 -6.26
CA PHE A 103 -5.51 14.42 -5.43
C PHE A 103 -5.02 15.06 -4.12
N ARG A 104 -4.66 14.22 -3.18
CA ARG A 104 -3.87 14.61 -2.00
C ARG A 104 -2.80 13.57 -1.71
N VAL A 105 -1.71 14.01 -1.11
CA VAL A 105 -0.69 13.12 -0.53
C VAL A 105 -0.91 13.06 0.97
N SER A 106 -0.93 11.84 1.51
CA SER A 106 -1.03 11.60 2.95
C SER A 106 0.21 10.82 3.40
N ALA A 107 1.05 11.43 4.19
CA ALA A 107 2.29 10.83 4.68
C ALA A 107 2.18 10.48 6.16
N LYS A 108 2.73 9.31 6.50
CA LYS A 108 2.91 8.90 7.89
C LYS A 108 4.37 8.52 8.12
N ARG A 109 5.04 9.32 8.93
CA ARG A 109 6.44 9.05 9.29
C ARG A 109 6.51 8.12 10.49
N ALA A 110 6.77 6.84 10.24
CA ALA A 110 6.98 5.86 11.29
C ALA A 110 8.40 5.94 11.89
N ASP A 111 9.39 6.18 11.06
CA ASP A 111 10.79 6.37 11.48
C ASP A 111 11.09 7.86 11.67
N LYS A 112 11.24 8.29 12.91
CA LYS A 112 11.53 9.69 13.26
C LYS A 112 12.93 10.17 12.84
N ARG A 113 13.81 9.26 12.42
CA ARG A 113 15.13 9.61 11.88
C ARG A 113 15.04 10.23 10.49
N PHE A 114 13.96 10.01 9.78
CA PHE A 114 13.72 10.73 8.53
C PHE A 114 13.62 12.23 8.82
N PRO A 115 14.45 13.09 8.16
CA PRO A 115 14.68 14.47 8.60
C PRO A 115 13.51 15.42 8.41
N MET A 116 12.48 15.01 7.68
CA MET A 116 11.36 15.85 7.29
C MET A 116 10.06 15.42 7.98
N PRO A 117 9.30 16.32 8.62
CA PRO A 117 8.01 15.98 9.19
C PRO A 117 6.96 15.66 8.11
N SER A 118 5.94 14.87 8.49
CA SER A 118 4.91 14.40 7.55
C SER A 118 4.24 15.51 6.74
N PRO A 119 3.83 16.65 7.32
CA PRO A 119 3.22 17.74 6.53
C PRO A 119 4.15 18.30 5.45
N GLN A 120 5.44 18.33 5.70
CA GLN A 120 6.42 18.79 4.73
C GLN A 120 6.65 17.76 3.62
N ILE A 121 6.67 16.46 3.95
CA ILE A 121 6.70 15.37 2.97
C ILE A 121 5.50 15.46 2.03
N GLU A 122 4.31 15.63 2.58
CA GLU A 122 3.07 15.78 1.81
C GLU A 122 3.13 16.94 0.82
N ARG A 123 3.68 18.07 1.27
CA ARG A 123 3.81 19.27 0.44
C ARG A 123 4.83 19.09 -0.68
N GLU A 124 6.00 18.55 -0.36
CA GLU A 124 7.08 18.33 -1.33
C GLU A 124 6.73 17.28 -2.39
N VAL A 125 6.20 16.15 -1.97
CA VAL A 125 5.76 15.08 -2.87
C VAL A 125 4.55 15.55 -3.70
N GLY A 126 3.58 16.18 -3.06
CA GLY A 126 2.40 16.73 -3.73
C GLY A 126 2.76 17.77 -4.79
N GLY A 127 3.72 18.66 -4.51
CA GLY A 127 4.23 19.63 -5.47
C GLY A 127 4.84 18.99 -6.71
N ARG A 128 5.63 17.94 -6.53
CA ARG A 128 6.24 17.22 -7.65
C ARG A 128 5.23 16.48 -8.52
N ILE A 129 4.21 15.89 -7.93
CA ILE A 129 3.12 15.23 -8.67
C ILE A 129 2.29 16.27 -9.41
N HIS A 130 1.98 17.40 -8.78
CA HIS A 130 1.28 18.51 -9.42
C HIS A 130 2.03 19.04 -10.64
N GLU A 131 3.33 19.26 -10.53
CA GLU A 131 4.18 19.71 -11.66
C GLU A 131 4.21 18.69 -12.79
N ALA A 132 4.32 17.40 -12.46
CA ALA A 132 4.43 16.33 -13.46
C ALA A 132 3.10 16.04 -14.18
N ARG A 133 1.97 16.15 -13.48
CA ARG A 133 0.66 15.73 -13.99
C ARG A 133 -0.32 16.88 -14.22
N GLY A 134 -0.09 18.03 -13.62
CA GLY A 134 -1.03 19.17 -13.68
C GLY A 134 -2.32 18.95 -12.89
N TRP A 135 -2.38 17.93 -12.04
CA TRP A 135 -3.55 17.61 -11.25
C TRP A 135 -3.75 18.62 -10.12
N LYS A 136 -5.01 18.94 -9.82
CA LYS A 136 -5.36 19.83 -8.72
C LYS A 136 -5.16 19.13 -7.37
N VAL A 137 -4.55 19.84 -6.43
CA VAL A 137 -4.47 19.41 -5.03
C VAL A 137 -5.75 19.78 -4.30
N ASP A 138 -6.42 18.79 -3.69
CA ASP A 138 -7.61 18.99 -2.87
C ASP A 138 -7.45 18.22 -1.56
N LEU A 139 -7.25 18.94 -0.47
CA LEU A 139 -7.01 18.34 0.84
C LEU A 139 -8.29 17.86 1.55
N THR A 140 -9.44 18.31 1.08
CA THR A 140 -10.73 18.05 1.74
C THR A 140 -11.48 16.89 1.09
N ASN A 141 -11.58 16.89 -0.23
CA ASN A 141 -12.36 15.90 -0.97
C ASN A 141 -11.65 15.47 -2.25
N PRO A 142 -10.46 14.85 -2.15
CA PRO A 142 -9.70 14.41 -3.32
C PRO A 142 -10.35 13.21 -3.98
N GLU A 143 -10.22 13.12 -5.28
CA GLU A 143 -10.60 11.92 -6.04
C GLU A 143 -9.60 10.78 -5.78
N LEU A 144 -8.33 11.11 -5.61
CA LEU A 144 -7.25 10.15 -5.34
C LEU A 144 -6.46 10.56 -4.09
N THR A 145 -6.22 9.61 -3.20
CA THR A 145 -5.27 9.75 -2.09
C THR A 145 -4.05 8.85 -2.33
N ILE A 146 -2.87 9.44 -2.23
CA ILE A 146 -1.58 8.80 -2.42
C ILE A 146 -0.86 8.69 -1.09
#